data_05200a1ee19c825dd30564b8d3a81c80
#
_entry.id   05200a1ee19c825dd30564b8d3a81c80
#
_cell.length_a   1.000
_cell.length_b   1.000
_cell.length_c   1.000
_cell.angle_alpha   90.00
_cell.angle_beta   90.00
_cell.angle_gamma   90.00
#
_symmetry.space_group_name_H-M   'P 1'
#
loop_
_entity.id
_entity.type
_entity.pdbx_description
1 polymer ?
#
loop_
_entity_poly.entity_id
_entity_poly.type
_entity_poly.pdbx_seq_one_letter_code
_entity_poly.pdbx_strand_id
1 'polypeptide(L)'
;MVPEDRKGQGLNLALSSAVNILLPWEASMGRRKLITNKMLNRAGAKAREDFDIRGSTDLPVLRLSGGNQQKVLLAKWLVREPKVLILDEPTRGVDVGAKMAIYEIIRKCAARGVAVIVVSSELEEVLGLSHRVLVMSGGRQRKILSRDEVTSEAVMELAVPIGKS
;
A
#
# COMPACT_ATOMS: atom_id res chain seq x y z
N MET A 1 -8.87 1.53 -0.95
CA MET A 1 -7.87 2.18 -0.09
C MET A 1 -7.13 1.13 0.71
N VAL A 2 -5.83 1.26 0.82
CA VAL A 2 -4.97 0.42 1.66
C VAL A 2 -4.81 1.17 3.00
N PRO A 3 -5.29 0.61 4.12
CA PRO A 3 -5.26 1.30 5.41
C PRO A 3 -3.87 1.27 6.04
N GLU A 4 -3.58 2.24 6.91
CA GLU A 4 -2.38 2.29 7.74
C GLU A 4 -2.27 1.09 8.67
N ASP A 5 -3.36 0.76 9.39
CA ASP A 5 -3.39 -0.38 10.32
C ASP A 5 -3.59 -1.69 9.57
N ARG A 6 -2.47 -2.28 9.12
CA ARG A 6 -2.50 -3.57 8.42
C ARG A 6 -3.01 -4.72 9.30
N LYS A 7 -2.82 -4.66 10.62
CA LYS A 7 -3.15 -5.76 11.54
C LYS A 7 -4.60 -5.75 11.99
N GLY A 8 -5.17 -4.57 12.23
CA GLY A 8 -6.55 -4.44 12.70
C GLY A 8 -7.55 -4.28 11.56
N GLN A 9 -7.17 -3.61 10.47
CA GLN A 9 -8.09 -3.27 9.38
C GLN A 9 -7.72 -3.91 8.04
N GLY A 10 -6.43 -4.15 7.82
CA GLY A 10 -5.93 -4.53 6.50
C GLY A 10 -5.98 -6.03 6.22
N LEU A 11 -5.54 -6.86 7.16
CA LEU A 11 -5.33 -8.29 7.02
C LEU A 11 -6.03 -9.10 8.12
N ASN A 12 -6.52 -10.28 7.78
CA ASN A 12 -6.85 -11.28 8.79
C ASN A 12 -5.58 -12.11 9.06
N LEU A 13 -4.94 -11.84 10.18
CA LEU A 13 -3.64 -12.43 10.53
C LEU A 13 -3.68 -13.93 10.75
N ALA A 14 -4.85 -14.50 11.12
CA ALA A 14 -5.04 -15.93 11.32
C ALA A 14 -5.17 -16.72 10.01
N LEU A 15 -5.49 -16.03 8.91
CA LEU A 15 -5.64 -16.64 7.60
C LEU A 15 -4.34 -16.60 6.79
N SER A 16 -4.22 -17.49 5.81
CA SER A 16 -3.08 -17.52 4.90
C SER A 16 -3.04 -16.30 3.98
N SER A 17 -1.87 -16.03 3.38
CA SER A 17 -1.69 -14.95 2.40
C SER A 17 -2.61 -15.13 1.21
N ALA A 18 -2.74 -16.36 0.70
CA ALA A 18 -3.60 -16.67 -0.44
C ALA A 18 -5.07 -16.35 -0.16
N VAL A 19 -5.55 -16.70 1.04
CA VAL A 19 -6.93 -16.36 1.47
C VAL A 19 -7.08 -14.85 1.59
N ASN A 20 -6.17 -14.15 2.28
CA ASN A 20 -6.23 -12.69 2.42
C ASN A 20 -6.31 -11.97 1.07
N ILE A 21 -5.55 -12.41 0.08
CA ILE A 21 -5.51 -11.82 -1.26
C ILE A 21 -6.85 -12.02 -1.99
N LEU A 22 -7.51 -13.17 -1.79
CA LEU A 22 -8.79 -13.46 -2.45
C LEU A 22 -10.02 -12.90 -1.73
N LEU A 23 -9.93 -12.54 -0.43
CA LEU A 23 -11.07 -12.00 0.32
C LEU A 23 -11.85 -10.86 -0.40
N PRO A 24 -11.20 -9.87 -1.04
CA PRO A 24 -11.94 -8.84 -1.76
C PRO A 24 -12.72 -9.35 -2.98
N TRP A 25 -12.33 -10.51 -3.52
CA TRP A 25 -13.02 -11.14 -4.64
C TRP A 25 -14.32 -11.81 -4.22
N GLU A 26 -14.37 -12.35 -3.00
CA GLU A 26 -15.54 -13.03 -2.47
C GLU A 26 -16.76 -12.10 -2.49
N ALA A 27 -16.60 -10.85 -2.11
CA ALA A 27 -17.64 -9.83 -2.15
C ALA A 27 -18.17 -9.54 -3.56
N SER A 28 -17.38 -9.78 -4.61
CA SER A 28 -17.73 -9.51 -6.02
C SER A 28 -18.22 -10.73 -6.79
N MET A 29 -17.98 -11.95 -6.28
CA MET A 29 -18.30 -13.19 -6.99
C MET A 29 -19.75 -13.64 -6.89
N GLY A 30 -20.60 -12.95 -6.13
CA GLY A 30 -21.99 -13.33 -5.88
C GLY A 30 -22.12 -14.63 -5.07
N ARG A 31 -23.29 -14.89 -4.53
CA ARG A 31 -23.60 -15.98 -3.57
C ARG A 31 -23.28 -17.42 -4.02
N ARG A 32 -22.78 -17.66 -5.22
CA ARG A 32 -22.67 -19.01 -5.81
C ARG A 32 -21.26 -19.49 -6.18
N LYS A 33 -20.21 -18.69 -5.98
CA LYS A 33 -18.84 -19.14 -6.30
C LYS A 33 -18.05 -19.38 -5.02
N LEU A 34 -17.76 -20.65 -4.76
CA LEU A 34 -16.84 -21.05 -3.69
C LEU A 34 -15.39 -20.81 -4.10
N ILE A 35 -14.58 -20.30 -3.20
CA ILE A 35 -13.13 -20.23 -3.38
C ILE A 35 -12.59 -21.67 -3.33
N THR A 36 -11.98 -22.11 -4.42
CA THR A 36 -11.39 -23.45 -4.53
C THR A 36 -9.91 -23.44 -4.16
N ASN A 37 -9.36 -24.59 -3.75
CA ASN A 37 -7.92 -24.74 -3.50
C ASN A 37 -7.08 -24.36 -4.73
N LYS A 38 -7.57 -24.65 -5.94
CA LYS A 38 -6.89 -24.23 -7.18
C LYS A 38 -6.78 -22.72 -7.32
N MET A 39 -7.82 -21.98 -6.94
CA MET A 39 -7.80 -20.50 -6.94
C MET A 39 -6.84 -19.96 -5.88
N LEU A 40 -6.83 -20.55 -4.68
CA LEU A 40 -5.91 -20.16 -3.60
C LEU A 40 -4.45 -20.36 -4.03
N ASN A 41 -4.12 -21.54 -4.55
CA ASN A 41 -2.77 -21.85 -4.99
C ASN A 41 -2.30 -20.90 -6.12
N ARG A 42 -3.18 -20.63 -7.09
CA ARG A 42 -2.87 -19.69 -8.19
C ARG A 42 -2.68 -18.26 -7.68
N ALA A 43 -3.53 -17.78 -6.78
CA ALA A 43 -3.41 -16.45 -6.20
C ALA A 43 -2.14 -16.31 -5.36
N GLY A 44 -1.84 -17.32 -4.54
CA GLY A 44 -0.62 -17.36 -3.73
C GLY A 44 0.65 -17.38 -4.58
N ALA A 45 0.71 -18.21 -5.62
CA ALA A 45 1.84 -18.29 -6.54
C ALA A 45 2.06 -16.95 -7.27
N LYS A 46 0.98 -16.39 -7.85
CA LYS A 46 1.04 -15.09 -8.55
C LYS A 46 1.48 -13.96 -7.60
N ALA A 47 0.98 -13.93 -6.39
CA ALA A 47 1.37 -12.91 -5.43
C ALA A 47 2.84 -13.03 -5.00
N ARG A 48 3.37 -14.24 -4.86
CA ARG A 48 4.81 -14.44 -4.59
C ARG A 48 5.67 -13.92 -5.73
N GLU A 49 5.28 -14.16 -6.97
CA GLU A 49 6.00 -13.70 -8.16
C GLU A 49 5.92 -12.18 -8.33
N ASP A 50 4.69 -11.62 -8.33
CA ASP A 50 4.47 -10.21 -8.64
C ASP A 50 4.96 -9.26 -7.52
N PHE A 51 4.93 -9.71 -6.25
CA PHE A 51 5.22 -8.89 -5.07
C PHE A 51 6.45 -9.34 -4.27
N ASP A 52 7.18 -10.35 -4.75
CA ASP A 52 8.33 -10.93 -4.03
C ASP A 52 7.97 -11.24 -2.55
N ILE A 53 6.84 -11.90 -2.32
CA ILE A 53 6.44 -12.32 -0.97
C ILE A 53 7.27 -13.52 -0.58
N ARG A 54 8.11 -13.37 0.45
CA ARG A 54 8.98 -14.42 0.97
C ARG A 54 8.25 -15.23 2.03
N GLY A 55 8.43 -16.55 1.98
CA GLY A 55 7.78 -17.49 2.87
C GLY A 55 6.60 -18.22 2.22
N SER A 56 5.98 -19.15 2.98
CA SER A 56 4.82 -19.90 2.51
C SER A 56 3.57 -19.03 2.48
N THR A 57 2.86 -19.05 1.37
CA THR A 57 1.57 -18.36 1.22
C THR A 57 0.40 -19.13 1.86
N ASP A 58 0.66 -20.36 2.30
CA ASP A 58 -0.36 -21.23 2.92
C ASP A 58 -0.39 -21.10 4.44
N LEU A 59 0.65 -20.52 5.03
CA LEU A 59 0.72 -20.25 6.47
C LEU A 59 0.00 -18.95 6.83
N PRO A 60 -0.51 -18.85 8.08
CA PRO A 60 -1.09 -17.61 8.60
C PRO A 60 -0.17 -16.41 8.40
N VAL A 61 -0.73 -15.29 7.96
CA VAL A 61 0.02 -14.05 7.71
C VAL A 61 0.75 -13.55 8.97
N LEU A 62 0.26 -13.87 10.15
CA LEU A 62 0.92 -13.58 11.42
C LEU A 62 2.38 -14.08 11.47
N ARG A 63 2.72 -15.16 10.76
CA ARG A 63 4.07 -15.74 10.71
C ARG A 63 5.03 -15.03 9.76
N LEU A 64 4.54 -14.09 8.96
CA LEU A 64 5.36 -13.31 8.05
C LEU A 64 6.00 -12.11 8.76
N SER A 65 7.16 -11.67 8.25
CA SER A 65 7.75 -10.38 8.64
C SER A 65 6.82 -9.21 8.30
N GLY A 66 6.98 -8.07 8.98
CA GLY A 66 6.18 -6.86 8.73
C GLY A 66 6.19 -6.43 7.28
N GLY A 67 7.35 -6.47 6.62
CA GLY A 67 7.48 -6.15 5.20
C GLY A 67 6.71 -7.13 4.29
N ASN A 68 6.74 -8.44 4.58
CA ASN A 68 5.95 -9.40 3.83
C ASN A 68 4.45 -9.26 4.09
N GLN A 69 4.04 -8.95 5.32
CA GLN A 69 2.64 -8.62 5.62
C GLN A 69 2.16 -7.43 4.80
N GLN A 70 2.99 -6.38 4.68
CA GLN A 70 2.67 -5.21 3.87
C GLN A 70 2.56 -5.53 2.37
N LYS A 71 3.44 -6.37 1.85
CA LYS A 71 3.35 -6.88 0.48
C LYS A 71 2.07 -7.68 0.25
N VAL A 72 1.63 -8.52 1.19
CA VAL A 72 0.34 -9.23 1.13
C VAL A 72 -0.82 -8.25 1.11
N LEU A 73 -0.76 -7.19 1.94
CA LEU A 73 -1.80 -6.16 1.97
C LEU A 73 -1.90 -5.44 0.61
N LEU A 74 -0.77 -5.06 0.02
CA LEU A 74 -0.76 -4.45 -1.32
C LEU A 74 -1.30 -5.41 -2.38
N ALA A 75 -0.86 -6.67 -2.38
CA ALA A 75 -1.34 -7.70 -3.30
C ALA A 75 -2.86 -7.89 -3.21
N LYS A 76 -3.42 -7.90 -2.00
CA LYS A 76 -4.86 -8.00 -1.74
C LYS A 76 -5.69 -6.95 -2.50
N TRP A 77 -5.19 -5.72 -2.57
CA TRP A 77 -5.90 -4.64 -3.24
C TRP A 77 -5.57 -4.52 -4.73
N LEU A 78 -4.33 -4.85 -5.11
CA LEU A 78 -3.85 -4.73 -6.49
C LEU A 78 -4.31 -5.86 -7.41
N VAL A 79 -4.61 -7.03 -6.86
CA VAL A 79 -5.15 -8.16 -7.63
C VAL A 79 -6.47 -7.82 -8.36
N ARG A 80 -7.17 -6.78 -7.91
CA ARG A 80 -8.41 -6.27 -8.53
C ARG A 80 -8.18 -5.27 -9.64
N GLU A 81 -6.93 -4.98 -9.99
CA GLU A 81 -6.55 -4.02 -11.02
C GLU A 81 -7.28 -2.67 -10.88
N PRO A 82 -7.15 -1.99 -9.73
CA PRO A 82 -7.86 -0.75 -9.47
C PRO A 82 -7.37 0.35 -10.42
N LYS A 83 -8.28 1.25 -10.84
CA LYS A 83 -7.90 2.46 -11.58
C LYS A 83 -7.26 3.51 -10.68
N VAL A 84 -7.64 3.54 -9.41
CA VAL A 84 -7.12 4.45 -8.39
C VAL A 84 -6.73 3.65 -7.16
N LEU A 85 -5.52 3.85 -6.67
CA LEU A 85 -4.97 3.25 -5.46
C LEU A 85 -4.66 4.35 -4.43
N ILE A 86 -5.27 4.26 -3.26
CA ILE A 86 -4.98 5.16 -2.14
C ILE A 86 -4.23 4.35 -1.09
N LEU A 87 -3.06 4.81 -0.71
CA LEU A 87 -2.16 4.20 0.26
C LEU A 87 -2.01 5.13 1.46
N ASP A 88 -2.34 4.63 2.64
CA ASP A 88 -2.20 5.36 3.89
C ASP A 88 -1.03 4.77 4.67
N GLU A 89 0.03 5.58 4.87
CA GLU A 89 1.28 5.21 5.54
C GLU A 89 1.83 3.84 5.05
N PRO A 90 2.10 3.66 3.74
CA PRO A 90 2.35 2.34 3.16
C PRO A 90 3.61 1.64 3.66
N THR A 91 4.54 2.36 4.28
CA THR A 91 5.79 1.78 4.79
C THR A 91 5.93 1.85 6.30
N ARG A 92 4.87 2.26 7.01
CA ARG A 92 4.93 2.37 8.46
C ARG A 92 5.21 1.03 9.14
N GLY A 93 6.23 1.02 10.01
CA GLY A 93 6.61 -0.16 10.78
C GLY A 93 7.18 -1.31 9.94
N VAL A 94 7.84 -1.00 8.82
CA VAL A 94 8.62 -1.94 8.03
C VAL A 94 10.10 -1.56 8.03
N ASP A 95 10.97 -2.54 7.81
CA ASP A 95 12.41 -2.29 7.70
C ASP A 95 12.79 -1.60 6.38
N VAL A 96 14.00 -1.02 6.33
CA VAL A 96 14.49 -0.23 5.19
C VAL A 96 14.49 -1.04 3.89
N GLY A 97 14.87 -2.31 3.94
CA GLY A 97 14.89 -3.17 2.76
C GLY A 97 13.47 -3.43 2.21
N ALA A 98 12.50 -3.61 3.11
CA ALA A 98 11.11 -3.78 2.73
C ALA A 98 10.49 -2.48 2.19
N LYS A 99 10.88 -1.28 2.70
CA LYS A 99 10.45 0.01 2.13
C LYS A 99 10.77 0.13 0.66
N MET A 100 12.02 -0.17 0.28
CA MET A 100 12.45 -0.09 -1.12
C MET A 100 11.64 -1.03 -2.04
N ALA A 101 11.35 -2.24 -1.57
CA ALA A 101 10.52 -3.18 -2.33
C ALA A 101 9.07 -2.67 -2.48
N ILE A 102 8.51 -2.01 -1.46
CA ILE A 102 7.18 -1.41 -1.50
C ILE A 102 7.17 -0.23 -2.50
N TYR A 103 8.17 0.63 -2.49
CA TYR A 103 8.31 1.73 -3.45
C TYR A 103 8.34 1.23 -4.90
N GLU A 104 9.06 0.14 -5.13
CA GLU A 104 9.11 -0.48 -6.46
C GLU A 104 7.74 -1.02 -6.91
N ILE A 105 6.97 -1.63 -6.00
CA ILE A 105 5.60 -2.06 -6.27
C ILE A 105 4.74 -0.85 -6.65
N ILE A 106 4.81 0.24 -5.90
CA ILE A 106 4.05 1.48 -6.16
C ILE A 106 4.41 2.06 -7.53
N ARG A 107 5.71 2.16 -7.85
CA ARG A 107 6.18 2.65 -9.15
C ARG A 107 5.69 1.80 -10.31
N LYS A 108 5.74 0.46 -10.17
CA LYS A 108 5.22 -0.48 -11.17
C LYS A 108 3.72 -0.31 -11.39
N CYS A 109 2.94 -0.04 -10.33
CA CYS A 109 1.52 0.24 -10.46
C CYS A 109 1.26 1.54 -11.23
N ALA A 110 1.96 2.62 -10.89
CA ALA A 110 1.86 3.89 -11.59
C ALA A 110 2.26 3.77 -13.07
N ALA A 111 3.34 3.03 -13.37
CA ALA A 111 3.78 2.78 -14.74
C ALA A 111 2.76 1.99 -15.59
N ARG A 112 1.88 1.20 -14.95
CA ARG A 112 0.76 0.51 -15.60
C ARG A 112 -0.50 1.39 -15.77
N GLY A 113 -0.42 2.68 -15.41
CA GLY A 113 -1.52 3.64 -15.56
C GLY A 113 -2.48 3.70 -14.35
N VAL A 114 -2.14 3.09 -13.23
CA VAL A 114 -2.91 3.24 -11.98
C VAL A 114 -2.64 4.63 -11.40
N ALA A 115 -3.68 5.42 -11.15
CA ALA A 115 -3.54 6.66 -10.40
C ALA A 115 -3.28 6.35 -8.92
N VAL A 116 -2.11 6.76 -8.39
CA VAL A 116 -1.72 6.45 -7.02
C VAL A 116 -1.73 7.71 -6.16
N ILE A 117 -2.39 7.63 -5.01
CA ILE A 117 -2.35 8.64 -3.96
C ILE A 117 -1.67 8.02 -2.75
N VAL A 118 -0.56 8.62 -2.32
CA VAL A 118 0.17 8.23 -1.11
C VAL A 118 -0.04 9.29 -0.05
N VAL A 119 -0.52 8.88 1.11
CA VAL A 119 -0.55 9.69 2.33
C VAL A 119 0.59 9.18 3.20
N SER A 120 1.53 10.06 3.54
CA SER A 120 2.70 9.69 4.33
C SER A 120 3.16 10.85 5.21
N SER A 121 3.58 10.53 6.40
CA SER A 121 4.29 11.43 7.33
C SER A 121 5.81 11.42 7.10
N GLU A 122 6.33 10.50 6.28
CA GLU A 122 7.75 10.41 5.96
C GLU A 122 8.07 11.26 4.72
N LEU A 123 8.78 12.37 4.94
CA LEU A 123 9.12 13.30 3.87
C LEU A 123 9.90 12.64 2.72
N GLU A 124 10.85 11.79 3.04
CA GLU A 124 11.65 11.06 2.03
C GLU A 124 10.79 10.15 1.14
N GLU A 125 9.76 9.52 1.71
CA GLU A 125 8.80 8.72 0.95
C GLU A 125 8.02 9.59 -0.04
N VAL A 126 7.51 10.73 0.43
CA VAL A 126 6.78 11.69 -0.40
C VAL A 126 7.65 12.19 -1.54
N LEU A 127 8.89 12.63 -1.24
CA LEU A 127 9.83 13.14 -2.24
C LEU A 127 10.24 12.06 -3.26
N GLY A 128 10.41 10.82 -2.79
CA GLY A 128 10.87 9.70 -3.62
C GLY A 128 9.81 9.13 -4.58
N LEU A 129 8.52 9.27 -4.26
CA LEU A 129 7.44 8.62 -5.00
C LEU A 129 6.56 9.58 -5.81
N SER A 130 6.51 10.87 -5.45
CA SER A 130 5.46 11.76 -5.93
C SER A 130 5.86 12.58 -7.16
N HIS A 131 4.92 12.75 -8.10
CA HIS A 131 5.00 13.73 -9.19
C HIS A 131 4.44 15.09 -8.76
N ARG A 132 3.52 15.09 -7.81
CA ARG A 132 2.92 16.29 -7.20
C ARG A 132 2.70 16.01 -5.72
N VAL A 133 2.87 17.02 -4.89
CA VAL A 133 2.68 16.92 -3.44
C VAL A 133 1.62 17.92 -3.01
N LEU A 134 0.54 17.40 -2.43
CA LEU A 134 -0.43 18.19 -1.70
C LEU A 134 0.03 18.32 -0.25
N VAL A 135 0.42 19.51 0.17
CA VAL A 135 0.79 19.77 1.55
C VAL A 135 -0.44 20.20 2.34
N MET A 136 -0.64 19.54 3.48
CA MET A 136 -1.72 19.84 4.43
C MET A 136 -1.16 20.28 5.78
N SER A 137 -1.81 21.24 6.43
CA SER A 137 -1.46 21.68 7.78
C SER A 137 -2.70 22.15 8.50
N GLY A 138 -2.90 21.71 9.76
CA GLY A 138 -4.06 22.06 10.56
C GLY A 138 -5.40 21.64 9.93
N GLY A 139 -5.44 20.51 9.24
CA GLY A 139 -6.64 20.01 8.55
C GLY A 139 -7.01 20.76 7.26
N ARG A 140 -6.15 21.66 6.77
CA ARG A 140 -6.39 22.49 5.58
C ARG A 140 -5.33 22.23 4.52
N GLN A 141 -5.74 22.27 3.26
CA GLN A 141 -4.82 22.30 2.14
C GLN A 141 -4.02 23.62 2.16
N ARG A 142 -2.69 23.50 2.06
CA ARG A 142 -1.79 24.66 2.00
C ARG A 142 -1.42 24.97 0.56
N LYS A 143 -0.80 24.04 -0.14
CA LYS A 143 -0.40 24.18 -1.54
C LYS A 143 -0.30 22.81 -2.20
N ILE A 144 -0.46 22.78 -3.52
CA ILE A 144 -0.04 21.67 -4.37
C ILE A 144 1.27 22.10 -5.04
N LEU A 145 2.32 21.34 -4.79
CA LEU A 145 3.65 21.53 -5.39
C LEU A 145 3.81 20.60 -6.58
N SER A 146 4.29 21.09 -7.71
CA SER A 146 4.74 20.30 -8.85
C SER A 146 6.09 19.65 -8.54
N ARG A 147 6.52 18.69 -9.36
CA ARG A 147 7.79 17.99 -9.16
C ARG A 147 8.97 18.94 -9.04
N ASP A 148 8.97 20.02 -9.82
CA ASP A 148 10.05 21.00 -9.87
C ASP A 148 10.08 21.92 -8.64
N GLU A 149 8.93 22.07 -7.96
CA GLU A 149 8.78 22.87 -6.73
C GLU A 149 8.99 22.04 -5.46
N VAL A 150 8.99 20.72 -5.55
CA VAL A 150 9.03 19.82 -4.38
C VAL A 150 10.46 19.72 -3.86
N THR A 151 10.75 20.45 -2.78
CA THR A 151 11.95 20.31 -1.97
C THR A 151 11.60 20.05 -0.52
N SER A 152 12.54 19.53 0.27
CA SER A 152 12.32 19.31 1.71
C SER A 152 11.92 20.59 2.41
N GLU A 153 12.58 21.70 2.10
CA GLU A 153 12.35 23.02 2.68
C GLU A 153 10.97 23.53 2.33
N ALA A 154 10.57 23.46 1.05
CA ALA A 154 9.26 23.96 0.60
C ALA A 154 8.10 23.17 1.24
N VAL A 155 8.24 21.83 1.38
CA VAL A 155 7.22 21.01 2.03
C VAL A 155 7.17 21.32 3.52
N MET A 156 8.29 21.40 4.21
CA MET A 156 8.36 21.65 5.64
C MET A 156 7.83 23.05 6.01
N GLU A 157 8.17 24.08 5.26
CA GLU A 157 7.66 25.45 5.46
C GLU A 157 6.13 25.49 5.42
N LEU A 158 5.51 24.75 4.49
CA LEU A 158 4.07 24.69 4.35
C LEU A 158 3.39 23.79 5.37
N ALA A 159 4.08 22.72 5.83
CA ALA A 159 3.53 21.75 6.77
C ALA A 159 3.49 22.26 8.21
N VAL A 160 4.40 23.18 8.58
CA VAL A 160 4.42 23.76 9.93
C VAL A 160 3.17 24.62 10.12
N PRO A 161 2.39 24.40 11.19
CA PRO A 161 1.26 25.26 11.50
C PRO A 161 1.76 26.68 11.75
N ILE A 162 1.25 27.66 11.00
CA ILE A 162 1.47 29.06 11.33
C ILE A 162 0.80 29.27 12.69
N GLY A 163 1.61 29.56 13.72
CA GLY A 163 1.14 29.76 15.08
C GLY A 163 -0.05 30.72 15.08
N LYS A 164 -1.10 30.32 15.81
CA LYS A 164 -2.11 31.29 16.21
C LYS A 164 -1.41 32.24 17.18
N SER A 165 -1.08 33.44 16.72
CA SER A 165 -0.86 34.58 17.61
C SER A 165 -2.14 34.91 18.31
#